data_95ecbac1a077246e94c8d1a4819a8bee
#
_entry.id   95ecbac1a077246e94c8d1a4819a8bee
#
_cell.length_a   1.000
_cell.length_b   1.000
_cell.length_c   1.000
_cell.angle_alpha   90.00
_cell.angle_beta   90.00
_cell.angle_gamma   90.00
#
_symmetry.space_group_name_H-M   'P 1'
#
loop_
_entity.id
_entity.type
_entity.pdbx_description
1 polymer ?
#
loop_
_entity_poly.entity_id
_entity_poly.type
_entity_poly.pdbx_seq_one_letter_code
_entity_poly.pdbx_strand_id
1 'polypeptide(L)'
;MQPRGATELQHEMLEKHVSKELLDQTQICTSIPGKVPIDPNKLNILWQKNSWDQPNLQEFFTNKKRHDEYDWYVFNSHWNYEKFRYAFDIPTEKCVVIKNGIDTFPVRKIYKRGTPIKLIHHCTPWRGLNVLLRAMQEIDNPHIKLDVYSSCKVYGSEFSDNTEKDFEGLYEQAKQLPNVNYIGYKPHEYIKEMMPNYDMFVYPS
;
A
#
# COMPACT_ATOMS: atom_id res chain seq x y z
N MET A 1 -1.78 -14.10 12.41
CA MET A 1 -1.89 -13.82 10.96
C MET A 1 -0.63 -13.07 10.56
N GLN A 2 0.05 -13.49 9.52
CA GLN A 2 1.22 -12.74 9.03
C GLN A 2 0.77 -11.42 8.37
N PRO A 3 1.54 -10.32 8.55
CA PRO A 3 1.28 -9.07 7.85
C PRO A 3 1.28 -9.29 6.33
N ARG A 4 0.32 -8.70 5.63
CA ARG A 4 0.24 -8.77 4.16
C ARG A 4 -0.18 -7.42 3.59
N GLY A 5 0.76 -6.48 3.64
CA GLY A 5 0.61 -5.16 3.04
C GLY A 5 1.05 -5.12 1.57
N ALA A 6 1.11 -3.90 1.01
CA ALA A 6 1.51 -3.70 -0.37
C ALA A 6 2.94 -4.19 -0.67
N THR A 7 3.84 -4.14 0.30
CA THR A 7 5.22 -4.60 0.15
C THR A 7 5.28 -6.11 -0.07
N GLU A 8 4.59 -6.87 0.77
CA GLU A 8 4.54 -8.33 0.71
C GLU A 8 3.91 -8.79 -0.62
N LEU A 9 2.81 -8.15 -1.03
CA LEU A 9 2.16 -8.42 -2.33
C LEU A 9 3.10 -8.17 -3.53
N GLN A 10 3.94 -7.13 -3.47
CA GLN A 10 4.91 -6.86 -4.53
C GLN A 10 6.05 -7.89 -4.56
N HIS A 11 6.46 -8.43 -3.42
CA HIS A 11 7.42 -9.54 -3.37
C HIS A 11 6.82 -10.82 -3.96
N GLU A 12 5.59 -11.17 -3.61
CA GLU A 12 4.87 -12.30 -4.21
C GLU A 12 4.77 -12.16 -5.73
N MET A 13 4.55 -10.93 -6.24
CA MET A 13 4.54 -10.65 -7.68
C MET A 13 5.91 -10.87 -8.33
N LEU A 14 7.01 -10.46 -7.66
CA LEU A 14 8.35 -10.74 -8.14
C LEU A 14 8.61 -12.25 -8.22
N GLU A 15 8.32 -13.00 -7.18
CA GLU A 15 8.50 -14.47 -7.13
C GLU A 15 7.67 -15.18 -8.21
N LYS A 16 6.49 -14.65 -8.53
CA LYS A 16 5.60 -15.19 -9.55
C LYS A 16 6.10 -14.95 -10.99
N HIS A 17 6.72 -13.81 -11.26
CA HIS A 17 6.99 -13.34 -12.62
C HIS A 17 8.47 -13.28 -12.99
N VAL A 18 9.37 -13.32 -12.01
CA VAL A 18 10.82 -13.32 -12.23
C VAL A 18 11.36 -14.75 -12.04
N SER A 19 12.26 -15.18 -12.91
CA SER A 19 12.86 -16.51 -12.78
C SER A 19 13.62 -16.66 -11.47
N LYS A 20 13.56 -17.84 -10.87
CA LYS A 20 14.28 -18.15 -9.65
C LYS A 20 15.78 -17.93 -9.80
N GLU A 21 16.34 -18.27 -10.96
CA GLU A 21 17.76 -18.07 -11.26
C GLU A 21 18.19 -16.59 -11.11
N LEU A 22 17.39 -15.65 -11.60
CA LEU A 22 17.64 -14.21 -11.44
C LEU A 22 17.47 -13.76 -10.00
N LEU A 23 16.44 -14.25 -9.29
CA LEU A 23 16.22 -13.93 -7.89
C LEU A 23 17.35 -14.45 -6.99
N ASP A 24 17.89 -15.64 -7.27
CA ASP A 24 19.00 -16.22 -6.52
C ASP A 24 20.31 -15.42 -6.68
N GLN A 25 20.47 -14.67 -7.79
CA GLN A 25 21.60 -13.77 -8.04
C GLN A 25 21.42 -12.37 -7.43
N THR A 26 20.25 -12.06 -6.83
CA THR A 26 19.94 -10.75 -6.27
C THR A 26 19.75 -10.81 -4.77
N GLN A 27 20.04 -9.70 -4.10
CA GLN A 27 19.72 -9.44 -2.70
C GLN A 27 18.83 -8.20 -2.63
N ILE A 28 17.53 -8.38 -2.42
CA ILE A 28 16.58 -7.27 -2.43
C ILE A 28 16.28 -6.83 -0.99
N CYS A 29 16.74 -5.64 -0.63
CA CYS A 29 16.39 -4.96 0.60
C CYS A 29 15.21 -4.01 0.31
N THR A 30 14.11 -4.14 1.05
CA THR A 30 12.92 -3.33 0.80
C THR A 30 12.74 -2.25 1.85
N SER A 31 12.58 -1.02 1.41
CA SER A 31 12.22 0.17 2.19
C SER A 31 13.26 0.64 3.19
N ILE A 32 13.79 -0.21 4.05
CA ILE A 32 14.71 0.17 5.15
C ILE A 32 16.09 -0.38 4.86
N PRO A 33 17.07 0.50 4.53
CA PRO A 33 18.46 0.09 4.28
C PRO A 33 19.05 -0.62 5.50
N GLY A 34 19.83 -1.67 5.25
CA GLY A 34 20.47 -2.46 6.30
C GLY A 34 19.56 -3.45 7.04
N LYS A 35 18.27 -3.50 6.74
CA LYS A 35 17.35 -4.53 7.28
C LYS A 35 17.75 -5.93 6.82
N VAL A 36 18.29 -6.04 5.62
CA VAL A 36 18.90 -7.25 5.07
C VAL A 36 20.39 -6.97 4.90
N PRO A 37 21.29 -7.82 5.41
CA PRO A 37 22.74 -7.66 5.25
C PRO A 37 23.13 -7.67 3.77
N ILE A 38 24.15 -6.89 3.40
CA ILE A 38 24.73 -6.91 2.06
C ILE A 38 25.40 -8.27 1.80
N ASP A 39 25.09 -8.88 0.66
CA ASP A 39 25.77 -10.10 0.19
C ASP A 39 26.76 -9.73 -0.93
N PRO A 40 28.08 -9.83 -0.70
CA PRO A 40 29.07 -9.43 -1.70
C PRO A 40 29.09 -10.31 -2.97
N ASN A 41 28.39 -11.45 -2.94
CA ASN A 41 28.30 -12.37 -4.08
C ASN A 41 27.03 -12.17 -4.92
N LYS A 42 26.18 -11.21 -4.53
CA LYS A 42 24.90 -10.93 -5.20
C LYS A 42 24.79 -9.47 -5.61
N LEU A 43 23.91 -9.22 -6.57
CA LEU A 43 23.48 -7.88 -6.91
C LEU A 43 22.58 -7.34 -5.80
N ASN A 44 23.07 -6.33 -5.07
CA ASN A 44 22.37 -5.75 -3.93
C ASN A 44 21.47 -4.60 -4.39
N ILE A 45 20.17 -4.76 -4.21
CA ILE A 45 19.15 -3.82 -4.66
C ILE A 45 18.40 -3.26 -3.46
N LEU A 46 18.36 -1.92 -3.32
CA LEU A 46 17.45 -1.26 -2.40
C LEU A 46 16.17 -0.87 -3.13
N TRP A 47 15.09 -1.62 -2.87
CA TRP A 47 13.78 -1.30 -3.43
C TRP A 47 13.02 -0.36 -2.51
N GLN A 48 13.09 0.94 -2.79
CA GLN A 48 12.54 1.98 -1.94
C GLN A 48 11.05 2.19 -2.18
N LYS A 49 10.25 2.01 -1.12
CA LYS A 49 8.79 2.16 -1.13
C LYS A 49 8.31 3.22 -0.13
N ASN A 50 9.16 3.59 0.83
CA ASN A 50 8.86 4.59 1.85
C ASN A 50 9.11 6.00 1.32
N SER A 51 8.46 6.99 1.94
CA SER A 51 8.74 8.40 1.69
C SER A 51 10.13 8.80 2.25
N TRP A 52 10.77 9.73 1.58
CA TRP A 52 12.12 10.22 1.87
C TRP A 52 12.28 10.82 3.27
N ASP A 53 11.22 11.38 3.83
CA ASP A 53 11.17 12.11 5.11
C ASP A 53 11.00 11.20 6.34
N GLN A 54 10.95 9.88 6.15
CA GLN A 54 10.83 8.95 7.28
C GLN A 54 12.11 8.94 8.14
N PRO A 55 11.99 9.05 9.47
CA PRO A 55 13.16 9.14 10.39
C PRO A 55 14.14 7.97 10.27
N ASN A 56 13.63 6.75 10.05
CA ASN A 56 14.42 5.53 9.95
C ASN A 56 15.24 5.40 8.65
N LEU A 57 15.11 6.35 7.73
CA LEU A 57 15.88 6.41 6.50
C LEU A 57 17.02 7.42 6.58
N GLN A 58 16.92 8.41 7.47
CA GLN A 58 17.84 9.56 7.54
C GLN A 58 19.28 9.13 7.78
N GLU A 59 19.52 8.23 8.73
CA GLU A 59 20.87 7.77 9.08
C GLU A 59 21.60 7.18 7.86
N PHE A 60 20.93 6.40 7.05
CA PHE A 60 21.54 5.81 5.86
C PHE A 60 21.78 6.85 4.77
N PHE A 61 20.72 7.56 4.36
CA PHE A 61 20.77 8.41 3.17
C PHE A 61 21.55 9.72 3.37
N THR A 62 21.69 10.22 4.60
CA THR A 62 22.56 11.38 4.87
C THR A 62 24.05 11.02 4.85
N ASN A 63 24.40 9.75 5.03
CA ASN A 63 25.76 9.26 4.96
C ASN A 63 26.13 8.83 3.52
N LYS A 64 26.64 9.75 2.72
CA LYS A 64 26.98 9.49 1.31
C LYS A 64 27.94 8.31 1.10
N LYS A 65 28.80 7.99 2.07
CA LYS A 65 29.72 6.85 1.99
C LYS A 65 28.99 5.51 1.95
N ARG A 66 27.74 5.48 2.44
CA ARG A 66 26.91 4.27 2.43
C ARG A 66 26.16 4.08 1.12
N HIS A 67 26.14 5.08 0.23
CA HIS A 67 25.45 4.95 -1.07
C HIS A 67 26.07 3.89 -1.98
N ASP A 68 27.30 3.47 -1.71
CA ASP A 68 27.96 2.40 -2.45
C ASP A 68 27.65 1.00 -1.91
N GLU A 69 26.92 0.88 -0.80
CA GLU A 69 26.49 -0.41 -0.25
C GLU A 69 25.50 -1.15 -1.19
N TYR A 70 24.75 -0.41 -1.99
CA TYR A 70 23.84 -0.97 -2.98
C TYR A 70 24.29 -0.72 -4.41
N ASP A 71 24.12 -1.74 -5.26
CA ASP A 71 24.39 -1.63 -6.69
C ASP A 71 23.31 -0.83 -7.40
N TRP A 72 22.04 -0.99 -6.96
CA TRP A 72 20.88 -0.31 -7.52
C TRP A 72 19.90 0.19 -6.47
N TYR A 73 19.32 1.36 -6.77
CA TYR A 73 18.19 1.96 -6.07
C TYR A 73 16.96 1.92 -6.96
N VAL A 74 15.94 1.15 -6.57
CA VAL A 74 14.70 1.02 -7.32
C VAL A 74 13.60 1.83 -6.61
N PHE A 75 12.99 2.77 -7.33
CA PHE A 75 11.90 3.61 -6.82
C PHE A 75 10.58 3.24 -7.48
N ASN A 76 9.48 3.31 -6.74
CA ASN A 76 8.14 2.99 -7.26
C ASN A 76 7.50 4.11 -8.09
N SER A 77 8.08 5.30 -8.13
CA SER A 77 7.60 6.45 -8.89
C SER A 77 8.70 7.48 -9.16
N HIS A 78 8.52 8.27 -10.21
CA HIS A 78 9.40 9.42 -10.47
C HIS A 78 9.36 10.44 -9.33
N TRP A 79 8.19 10.67 -8.72
CA TRP A 79 8.06 11.55 -7.57
C TRP A 79 8.94 11.08 -6.40
N ASN A 80 8.90 9.79 -6.06
CA ASN A 80 9.73 9.24 -4.99
C ASN A 80 11.23 9.37 -5.31
N TYR A 81 11.63 8.97 -6.54
CA TYR A 81 13.00 9.14 -7.02
C TYR A 81 13.49 10.59 -6.89
N GLU A 82 12.72 11.56 -7.38
CA GLU A 82 13.08 12.99 -7.33
C GLU A 82 13.27 13.49 -5.90
N LYS A 83 12.40 13.07 -4.97
CA LYS A 83 12.52 13.43 -3.56
C LYS A 83 13.81 12.92 -2.93
N PHE A 84 14.18 11.67 -3.16
CA PHE A 84 15.44 11.12 -2.67
C PHE A 84 16.65 11.79 -3.33
N ARG A 85 16.59 12.05 -4.62
CA ARG A 85 17.64 12.76 -5.36
C ARG A 85 17.90 14.15 -4.78
N TYR A 86 16.86 14.93 -4.57
CA TYR A 86 17.00 16.29 -4.04
C TYR A 86 17.39 16.34 -2.56
N ALA A 87 16.88 15.42 -1.75
CA ALA A 87 17.14 15.43 -0.31
C ALA A 87 18.53 14.88 0.04
N PHE A 88 19.03 13.89 -0.68
CA PHE A 88 20.20 13.11 -0.28
C PHE A 88 21.30 13.06 -1.32
N ASP A 89 21.08 13.63 -2.51
CA ASP A 89 22.08 13.63 -3.60
C ASP A 89 22.60 12.21 -3.91
N ILE A 90 21.65 11.28 -4.06
CA ILE A 90 21.95 9.88 -4.36
C ILE A 90 22.55 9.71 -5.76
N PRO A 91 23.39 8.67 -6.02
CA PRO A 91 24.02 8.44 -7.31
C PRO A 91 22.96 8.09 -8.38
N THR A 92 22.71 9.04 -9.27
CA THR A 92 21.62 8.94 -10.25
C THR A 92 21.81 7.82 -11.26
N GLU A 93 23.06 7.46 -11.55
CA GLU A 93 23.45 6.36 -12.43
C GLU A 93 23.08 4.97 -11.88
N LYS A 94 22.88 4.87 -10.56
CA LYS A 94 22.42 3.66 -9.87
C LYS A 94 20.91 3.63 -9.67
N CYS A 95 20.17 4.64 -10.14
CA CYS A 95 18.75 4.77 -9.87
C CYS A 95 17.89 4.33 -11.04
N VAL A 96 16.81 3.60 -10.74
CA VAL A 96 15.80 3.20 -11.73
C VAL A 96 14.40 3.35 -11.13
N VAL A 97 13.42 3.71 -11.97
CA VAL A 97 12.02 3.78 -11.58
C VAL A 97 11.27 2.60 -12.17
N ILE A 98 10.80 1.71 -11.28
CA ILE A 98 9.95 0.58 -11.63
C ILE A 98 8.65 0.72 -10.85
N LYS A 99 7.56 1.04 -11.54
CA LYS A 99 6.24 1.20 -10.92
C LYS A 99 5.74 -0.13 -10.35
N ASN A 100 4.92 -0.04 -9.31
CA ASN A 100 4.28 -1.22 -8.74
C ASN A 100 3.41 -1.92 -9.80
N GLY A 101 3.57 -3.22 -9.93
CA GLY A 101 2.71 -4.07 -10.76
C GLY A 101 1.51 -4.58 -10.00
N ILE A 102 0.45 -4.93 -10.71
CA ILE A 102 -0.72 -5.61 -10.18
C ILE A 102 -1.18 -6.67 -11.17
N ASP A 103 -1.75 -7.78 -10.66
CA ASP A 103 -2.55 -8.67 -11.49
C ASP A 103 -3.83 -7.94 -11.93
N THR A 104 -4.14 -8.02 -13.19
CA THR A 104 -5.41 -7.48 -13.72
C THR A 104 -6.58 -8.38 -13.32
N PHE A 105 -7.74 -7.77 -13.16
CA PHE A 105 -9.00 -8.49 -12.97
C PHE A 105 -10.04 -8.02 -14.00
N PRO A 106 -10.97 -8.91 -14.41
CA PRO A 106 -11.96 -8.55 -15.41
C PRO A 106 -12.94 -7.51 -14.85
N VAL A 107 -13.23 -6.48 -15.64
CA VAL A 107 -14.33 -5.55 -15.37
C VAL A 107 -15.64 -6.28 -15.69
N ARG A 108 -16.46 -6.54 -14.68
CA ARG A 108 -17.72 -7.28 -14.84
C ARG A 108 -18.95 -6.38 -14.96
N LYS A 109 -18.81 -5.12 -14.52
CA LYS A 109 -19.97 -4.25 -14.38
C LYS A 109 -19.96 -3.13 -15.42
N ILE A 110 -21.08 -3.04 -16.12
CA ILE A 110 -21.42 -1.85 -16.90
C ILE A 110 -22.44 -1.07 -16.07
N TYR A 111 -22.11 0.18 -15.74
CA TYR A 111 -23.03 1.07 -15.05
C TYR A 111 -24.34 1.19 -15.83
N LYS A 112 -25.46 0.96 -15.14
CA LYS A 112 -26.81 1.17 -15.71
C LYS A 112 -27.43 2.38 -15.03
N ARG A 113 -27.89 3.35 -15.82
CA ARG A 113 -28.58 4.53 -15.31
C ARG A 113 -29.74 4.11 -14.37
N GLY A 114 -29.81 4.74 -13.20
CA GLY A 114 -30.83 4.45 -12.18
C GLY A 114 -30.47 3.34 -11.19
N THR A 115 -29.31 2.67 -11.36
CA THR A 115 -28.80 1.76 -10.31
C THR A 115 -27.97 2.56 -9.29
N PRO A 116 -27.94 2.12 -8.01
CA PRO A 116 -27.06 2.73 -7.01
C PRO A 116 -25.59 2.68 -7.41
N ILE A 117 -24.85 3.75 -7.17
CA ILE A 117 -23.40 3.81 -7.28
C ILE A 117 -22.81 3.13 -6.04
N LYS A 118 -22.02 2.10 -6.26
CA LYS A 118 -21.36 1.34 -5.20
C LYS A 118 -19.91 1.76 -5.05
N LEU A 119 -19.60 2.35 -3.91
CA LEU A 119 -18.26 2.76 -3.53
C LEU A 119 -17.62 1.67 -2.66
N ILE A 120 -16.31 1.52 -2.75
CA ILE A 120 -15.52 0.68 -1.85
C ILE A 120 -14.39 1.48 -1.22
N HIS A 121 -14.17 1.30 0.08
CA HIS A 121 -12.99 1.72 0.82
C HIS A 121 -12.37 0.50 1.51
N HIS A 122 -11.12 0.14 1.15
CA HIS A 122 -10.43 -1.03 1.72
C HIS A 122 -9.02 -0.69 2.20
N CYS A 123 -8.94 0.29 3.07
CA CYS A 123 -7.68 0.76 3.65
C CYS A 123 -7.74 0.72 5.17
N THR A 124 -6.58 0.87 5.81
CA THR A 124 -6.50 1.08 7.25
C THR A 124 -7.24 2.37 7.66
N PRO A 125 -7.79 2.45 8.87
CA PRO A 125 -8.69 3.56 9.26
C PRO A 125 -8.03 4.94 9.22
N TRP A 126 -6.73 5.05 9.49
CA TRP A 126 -5.98 6.32 9.37
C TRP A 126 -5.78 6.81 7.93
N ARG A 127 -6.18 6.02 6.92
CA ARG A 127 -6.15 6.43 5.51
C ARG A 127 -7.42 7.15 5.09
N GLY A 128 -7.83 8.14 5.90
CA GLY A 128 -8.92 9.05 5.58
C GLY A 128 -10.32 8.51 5.81
N LEU A 129 -10.53 7.40 6.54
CA LEU A 129 -11.86 6.89 6.83
C LEU A 129 -12.74 7.94 7.53
N ASN A 130 -12.19 8.71 8.45
CA ASN A 130 -12.91 9.80 9.15
C ASN A 130 -13.38 10.89 8.16
N VAL A 131 -12.58 11.24 7.17
CA VAL A 131 -12.95 12.21 6.12
C VAL A 131 -14.06 11.62 5.25
N LEU A 132 -13.92 10.35 4.88
CA LEU A 132 -14.91 9.66 4.06
C LEU A 132 -16.27 9.56 4.75
N LEU A 133 -16.31 9.20 6.04
CA LEU A 133 -17.55 9.09 6.79
C LEU A 133 -18.27 10.45 6.94
N ARG A 134 -17.50 11.54 7.15
CA ARG A 134 -18.08 12.89 7.14
C ARG A 134 -18.68 13.23 5.78
N ALA A 135 -17.99 12.93 4.69
CA ALA A 135 -18.53 13.13 3.34
C ALA A 135 -19.81 12.30 3.12
N MET A 136 -19.83 11.04 3.55
CA MET A 136 -21.02 10.19 3.44
C MET A 136 -22.19 10.67 4.30
N GLN A 137 -21.93 11.31 5.42
CA GLN A 137 -22.95 11.93 6.27
C GLN A 137 -23.62 13.15 5.59
N GLU A 138 -22.83 13.95 4.86
CA GLU A 138 -23.33 15.12 4.10
C GLU A 138 -24.03 14.70 2.79
N ILE A 139 -23.74 13.52 2.26
CA ILE A 139 -24.35 12.99 1.05
C ILE A 139 -25.73 12.41 1.38
N ASP A 140 -26.78 13.22 1.24
CA ASP A 140 -28.18 12.78 1.37
C ASP A 140 -28.68 12.21 0.03
N ASN A 141 -28.07 11.11 -0.43
CA ASN A 141 -28.46 10.44 -1.66
C ASN A 141 -28.53 8.92 -1.48
N PRO A 142 -29.72 8.31 -1.51
CA PRO A 142 -29.90 6.87 -1.30
C PRO A 142 -29.28 6.02 -2.41
N HIS A 143 -28.95 6.62 -3.56
CA HIS A 143 -28.30 5.94 -4.68
C HIS A 143 -26.78 5.86 -4.53
N ILE A 144 -26.17 6.44 -3.48
CA ILE A 144 -24.75 6.30 -3.21
C ILE A 144 -24.58 5.39 -2.00
N LYS A 145 -23.90 4.26 -2.18
CA LYS A 145 -23.66 3.24 -1.14
C LYS A 145 -22.16 3.01 -1.00
N LEU A 146 -21.68 2.94 0.23
CA LEU A 146 -20.28 2.71 0.56
C LEU A 146 -20.12 1.44 1.37
N ASP A 147 -19.32 0.51 0.87
CA ASP A 147 -18.83 -0.64 1.63
C ASP A 147 -17.41 -0.33 2.19
N VAL A 148 -17.26 -0.50 3.50
CA VAL A 148 -16.03 -0.19 4.23
C VAL A 148 -15.37 -1.48 4.73
N TYR A 149 -14.24 -1.82 4.11
CA TYR A 149 -13.36 -2.93 4.50
C TYR A 149 -12.13 -2.34 5.21
N SER A 150 -12.33 -1.79 6.41
CA SER A 150 -11.26 -1.10 7.13
C SER A 150 -10.96 -1.78 8.46
N SER A 151 -9.68 -2.01 8.73
CA SER A 151 -9.19 -2.59 9.99
C SER A 151 -7.66 -2.50 10.05
N CYS A 152 -7.11 -2.53 11.25
CA CYS A 152 -5.65 -2.63 11.49
C CYS A 152 -5.11 -4.05 11.29
N LYS A 153 -5.97 -5.07 11.18
CA LYS A 153 -5.60 -6.50 11.08
C LYS A 153 -4.73 -6.84 9.88
N VAL A 154 -4.67 -5.99 8.86
CA VAL A 154 -3.78 -6.14 7.71
C VAL A 154 -2.30 -6.21 8.12
N TYR A 155 -1.93 -5.61 9.26
CA TYR A 155 -0.56 -5.62 9.79
C TYR A 155 -0.27 -6.72 10.82
N GLY A 156 -1.17 -7.67 10.96
CA GLY A 156 -1.03 -8.81 11.89
C GLY A 156 -1.72 -8.58 13.23
N SER A 157 -1.85 -9.66 14.00
CA SER A 157 -2.61 -9.67 15.26
C SER A 157 -1.98 -8.79 16.33
N GLU A 158 -0.67 -8.87 16.54
CA GLU A 158 0.03 -8.11 17.56
C GLU A 158 -0.15 -6.60 17.40
N PHE A 159 -0.05 -6.10 16.15
CA PHE A 159 -0.27 -4.69 15.83
C PHE A 159 -1.75 -4.32 15.99
N SER A 160 -2.67 -5.16 15.50
CA SER A 160 -4.10 -4.87 15.55
C SER A 160 -4.64 -4.83 16.98
N ASP A 161 -4.23 -5.76 17.83
CA ASP A 161 -4.72 -5.85 19.22
C ASP A 161 -4.39 -4.59 20.04
N ASN A 162 -3.30 -3.91 19.69
CA ASN A 162 -2.90 -2.65 20.31
C ASN A 162 -3.56 -1.41 19.70
N THR A 163 -3.89 -1.44 18.42
CA THR A 163 -4.24 -0.23 17.65
C THR A 163 -5.72 -0.17 17.27
N GLU A 164 -6.41 -1.32 17.12
CA GLU A 164 -7.80 -1.39 16.65
C GLU A 164 -8.77 -0.60 17.54
N LYS A 165 -8.51 -0.59 18.86
CA LYS A 165 -9.34 0.10 19.87
C LYS A 165 -9.42 1.61 19.65
N ASP A 166 -8.35 2.20 19.12
CA ASP A 166 -8.30 3.65 18.85
C ASP A 166 -9.31 4.07 17.77
N PHE A 167 -9.78 3.11 16.98
CA PHE A 167 -10.69 3.33 15.85
C PHE A 167 -12.10 2.78 16.05
N GLU A 168 -12.42 2.17 17.21
CA GLU A 168 -13.74 1.63 17.50
C GLU A 168 -14.86 2.67 17.32
N GLY A 169 -14.65 3.90 17.82
CA GLY A 169 -15.61 4.99 17.66
C GLY A 169 -15.90 5.33 16.19
N LEU A 170 -14.87 5.24 15.34
CA LEU A 170 -15.00 5.48 13.91
C LEU A 170 -15.77 4.34 13.20
N TYR A 171 -15.56 3.10 13.64
CA TYR A 171 -16.32 1.96 13.13
C TYR A 171 -17.79 2.00 13.55
N GLU A 172 -18.08 2.40 14.79
CA GLU A 172 -19.46 2.59 15.23
C GLU A 172 -20.15 3.73 14.46
N GLN A 173 -19.46 4.84 14.19
CA GLN A 173 -19.98 5.89 13.32
C GLN A 173 -20.32 5.33 11.92
N ALA A 174 -19.45 4.51 11.35
CA ALA A 174 -19.70 3.89 10.04
C ALA A 174 -20.96 3.03 10.03
N LYS A 175 -21.20 2.26 11.10
CA LYS A 175 -22.39 1.40 11.26
C LYS A 175 -23.70 2.18 11.40
N GLN A 176 -23.64 3.44 11.88
CA GLN A 176 -24.84 4.27 12.09
C GLN A 176 -25.30 4.99 10.82
N LEU A 177 -24.46 5.12 9.80
CA LEU A 177 -24.80 5.80 8.57
C LEU A 177 -25.63 4.89 7.63
N PRO A 178 -26.82 5.34 7.17
CA PRO A 178 -27.72 4.48 6.39
C PRO A 178 -27.23 4.12 4.98
N ASN A 179 -26.26 4.87 4.49
CA ASN A 179 -25.65 4.69 3.18
C ASN A 179 -24.24 4.05 3.26
N VAL A 180 -23.80 3.63 4.47
CA VAL A 180 -22.52 2.97 4.72
C VAL A 180 -22.73 1.58 5.29
N ASN A 181 -22.04 0.60 4.76
CA ASN A 181 -22.01 -0.78 5.27
C ASN A 181 -20.58 -1.07 5.77
N TYR A 182 -20.40 -1.11 7.09
CA TYR A 182 -19.12 -1.47 7.68
C TYR A 182 -18.95 -2.98 7.75
N ILE A 183 -17.98 -3.50 7.01
CA ILE A 183 -17.71 -4.95 6.87
C ILE A 183 -16.48 -5.38 7.70
N GLY A 184 -15.54 -4.43 7.92
CA GLY A 184 -14.29 -4.72 8.62
C GLY A 184 -13.27 -5.47 7.78
N TYR A 185 -12.36 -6.18 8.45
CA TYR A 185 -11.28 -6.92 7.78
C TYR A 185 -11.80 -8.04 6.88
N LYS A 186 -11.25 -8.09 5.68
CA LYS A 186 -11.33 -9.24 4.78
C LYS A 186 -9.94 -9.53 4.17
N PRO A 187 -9.62 -10.79 3.88
CA PRO A 187 -8.39 -11.15 3.17
C PRO A 187 -8.31 -10.47 1.79
N HIS A 188 -7.08 -10.23 1.33
CA HIS A 188 -6.82 -9.58 0.04
C HIS A 188 -7.53 -10.27 -1.14
N GLU A 189 -7.52 -11.61 -1.17
CA GLU A 189 -8.17 -12.37 -2.24
C GLU A 189 -9.68 -12.12 -2.29
N TYR A 190 -10.33 -12.04 -1.13
CA TYR A 190 -11.74 -11.68 -1.05
C TYR A 190 -12.01 -10.28 -1.62
N ILE A 191 -11.18 -9.29 -1.26
CA ILE A 191 -11.31 -7.93 -1.79
C ILE A 191 -11.14 -7.94 -3.31
N LYS A 192 -10.13 -8.66 -3.83
CA LYS A 192 -9.85 -8.79 -5.26
C LYS A 192 -11.05 -9.38 -6.03
N GLU A 193 -11.69 -10.39 -5.48
CA GLU A 193 -12.91 -11.00 -6.06
C GLU A 193 -14.11 -10.04 -6.04
N MET A 194 -14.22 -9.21 -5.01
CA MET A 194 -15.33 -8.28 -4.84
C MET A 194 -15.19 -6.99 -5.66
N MET A 195 -13.95 -6.56 -5.97
CA MET A 195 -13.67 -5.30 -6.68
C MET A 195 -14.51 -5.09 -7.96
N PRO A 196 -14.74 -6.09 -8.83
CA PRO A 196 -15.54 -5.92 -10.03
C PRO A 196 -17.02 -5.57 -9.77
N ASN A 197 -17.50 -5.67 -8.53
CA ASN A 197 -18.88 -5.34 -8.16
C ASN A 197 -19.07 -3.88 -7.74
N TYR A 198 -17.98 -3.11 -7.66
CA TYR A 198 -17.99 -1.71 -7.29
C TYR A 198 -17.77 -0.80 -8.50
N ASP A 199 -18.29 0.42 -8.41
CA ASP A 199 -18.15 1.41 -9.46
C ASP A 199 -16.92 2.30 -9.24
N MET A 200 -16.52 2.49 -7.96
CA MET A 200 -15.41 3.36 -7.60
C MET A 200 -14.73 2.92 -6.30
N PHE A 201 -13.41 2.93 -6.30
CA PHE A 201 -12.59 2.89 -5.09
C PHE A 201 -12.35 4.31 -4.57
N VAL A 202 -12.62 4.53 -3.27
CA VAL A 202 -12.47 5.85 -2.63
C VAL A 202 -11.32 5.82 -1.63
N TYR A 203 -10.36 6.72 -1.84
CA TYR A 203 -9.15 6.84 -1.04
C TYR A 203 -8.86 8.30 -0.71
N PRO A 204 -9.41 8.86 0.38
CA PRO A 204 -9.31 10.29 0.71
C PRO A 204 -8.08 10.64 1.56
N SER A 205 -6.94 10.00 1.36
CA SER A 205 -5.69 10.21 2.12
C SER A 205 -4.69 11.04 1.34
#